data_cb407c1a12684df8d88d38ae86061ac0
#
_entry.id   cb407c1a12684df8d88d38ae86061ac0
#
_cell.length_a   1.000
_cell.length_b   1.000
_cell.length_c   1.000
_cell.angle_alpha   90.00
_cell.angle_beta   90.00
_cell.angle_gamma   90.00
#
_symmetry.space_group_name_H-M   'P 1'
#
loop_
_entity.id
_entity.type
_entity.pdbx_description
1 polymer ?
#
loop_
_entity_poly.entity_id
_entity_poly.type
_entity_poly.pdbx_seq_one_letter_code
_entity_poly.pdbx_strand_id
1 'polypeptide(L)'
;MDYQQLLADRTRLMEASVIREILKVASSPGMISLAGGLPAAESFPLEIMEELMGAVLGKYGSKALQYDASEGWGPLREALVPHLAARGVTTTADGVLIMSGSQSLLDGIGKILISPGDYVAVEAPTYLGALQAFNPYEPHYLEIETDDGGLIPESLERVL
;
A
#
# COMPACT_ATOMS: atom_id res chain seq x y z
N MET A 1 -30.97 1.89 -17.80
CA MET A 1 -30.55 0.70 -17.04
C MET A 1 -29.93 1.21 -15.75
N ASP A 2 -30.45 0.79 -14.61
CA ASP A 2 -29.89 1.19 -13.31
C ASP A 2 -28.73 0.26 -12.97
N TYR A 3 -27.50 0.75 -13.17
CA TYR A 3 -26.27 -0.02 -12.93
C TYR A 3 -26.01 -0.25 -11.43
N GLN A 4 -26.68 0.48 -10.53
CA GLN A 4 -26.50 0.29 -9.09
C GLN A 4 -26.93 -1.10 -8.63
N GLN A 5 -27.90 -1.68 -9.31
CA GLN A 5 -28.38 -3.06 -9.02
C GLN A 5 -27.37 -4.17 -9.38
N LEU A 6 -26.33 -3.83 -10.15
CA LEU A 6 -25.27 -4.76 -10.56
C LEU A 6 -24.05 -4.73 -9.61
N LEU A 7 -24.02 -3.77 -8.69
CA LEU A 7 -22.91 -3.61 -7.76
C LEU A 7 -22.99 -4.66 -6.64
N ALA A 8 -21.85 -5.21 -6.28
CA ALA A 8 -21.75 -6.10 -5.12
C ALA A 8 -22.08 -5.34 -3.82
N ASP A 9 -22.65 -6.02 -2.83
CA ASP A 9 -23.05 -5.40 -1.54
C ASP A 9 -21.89 -4.68 -0.84
N ARG A 10 -20.68 -5.23 -0.93
CA ARG A 10 -19.44 -4.64 -0.38
C ARG A 10 -19.15 -3.22 -0.88
N THR A 11 -19.68 -2.83 -2.05
CA THR A 11 -19.48 -1.47 -2.59
C THR A 11 -20.17 -0.40 -1.75
N ARG A 12 -21.16 -0.77 -0.93
CA ARG A 12 -21.81 0.14 0.02
C ARG A 12 -20.86 0.60 1.13
N LEU A 13 -19.82 -0.18 1.40
CA LEU A 13 -18.78 0.10 2.40
C LEU A 13 -17.56 0.79 1.79
N MET A 14 -17.55 0.98 0.47
CA MET A 14 -16.48 1.66 -0.25
C MET A 14 -16.83 3.14 -0.40
N GLU A 15 -16.36 3.94 0.54
CA GLU A 15 -16.52 5.39 0.47
C GLU A 15 -15.58 6.03 -0.55
N ALA A 16 -15.99 7.18 -1.08
CA ALA A 16 -15.09 8.01 -1.89
C ALA A 16 -13.88 8.42 -1.04
N SER A 17 -12.68 8.30 -1.61
CA SER A 17 -11.45 8.65 -0.88
C SER A 17 -11.46 10.11 -0.45
N VAL A 18 -11.57 10.36 0.86
CA VAL A 18 -11.47 11.70 1.46
C VAL A 18 -10.15 12.37 1.07
N ILE A 19 -9.06 11.59 1.02
CA ILE A 19 -7.74 12.07 0.57
C ILE A 19 -7.84 12.62 -0.86
N ARG A 20 -8.54 11.93 -1.77
CA ARG A 20 -8.71 12.37 -3.17
C ARG A 20 -9.48 13.69 -3.26
N GLU A 21 -10.51 13.87 -2.46
CA GLU A 21 -11.27 15.13 -2.43
C GLU A 21 -10.40 16.29 -1.88
N ILE A 22 -9.63 16.04 -0.84
CA ILE A 22 -8.66 17.01 -0.30
C ILE A 22 -7.61 17.36 -1.34
N LEU A 23 -7.07 16.39 -2.08
CA LEU A 23 -6.06 16.62 -3.12
C LEU A 23 -6.59 17.46 -4.28
N LYS A 24 -7.87 17.37 -4.63
CA LYS A 24 -8.48 18.24 -5.66
C LYS A 24 -8.40 19.72 -5.24
N VAL A 25 -8.68 20.02 -3.98
CA VAL A 25 -8.60 21.39 -3.45
C VAL A 25 -7.14 21.81 -3.30
N ALA A 26 -6.27 20.92 -2.82
CA ALA A 26 -4.85 21.15 -2.60
C ALA A 26 -4.07 21.46 -3.90
N SER A 27 -4.59 21.01 -5.05
CA SER A 27 -3.97 21.27 -6.36
C SER A 27 -4.33 22.64 -6.95
N SER A 28 -5.06 23.50 -6.23
CA SER A 28 -5.43 24.83 -6.70
C SER A 28 -4.21 25.76 -6.75
N PRO A 29 -4.09 26.64 -7.77
CA PRO A 29 -2.99 27.58 -7.87
C PRO A 29 -2.82 28.45 -6.63
N GLY A 30 -1.60 28.56 -6.12
CA GLY A 30 -1.27 29.36 -4.92
C GLY A 30 -1.61 28.69 -3.58
N MET A 31 -2.09 27.45 -3.59
CA MET A 31 -2.34 26.67 -2.39
C MET A 31 -1.03 26.07 -1.86
N ILE A 32 -0.77 26.25 -0.56
CA ILE A 32 0.27 25.50 0.16
C ILE A 32 -0.44 24.37 0.90
N SER A 33 -0.21 23.13 0.47
CA SER A 33 -0.87 21.96 1.05
C SER A 33 0.06 21.24 2.03
N LEU A 34 -0.43 20.98 3.23
CA LEU A 34 0.18 20.09 4.22
C LEU A 34 -0.59 18.77 4.32
N ALA A 35 -1.53 18.53 3.40
CA ALA A 35 -2.36 17.34 3.35
C ALA A 35 -1.88 16.36 2.27
N GLY A 36 -2.19 15.07 2.46
CA GLY A 36 -2.02 14.04 1.44
C GLY A 36 -0.63 13.39 1.34
N GLY A 37 0.41 13.95 1.98
CA GLY A 37 1.74 13.34 2.03
C GLY A 37 2.39 13.09 0.66
N LEU A 38 2.10 13.93 -0.34
CA LEU A 38 2.70 13.79 -1.66
C LEU A 38 4.20 14.11 -1.60
N PRO A 39 5.07 13.29 -2.24
CA PRO A 39 6.47 13.62 -2.37
C PRO A 39 6.67 14.95 -3.11
N ALA A 40 7.68 15.72 -2.71
CA ALA A 40 8.06 16.94 -3.41
C ALA A 40 8.53 16.60 -4.84
N ALA A 41 7.95 17.26 -5.84
CA ALA A 41 8.24 16.96 -7.25
C ALA A 41 9.73 17.11 -7.60
N GLU A 42 10.39 18.08 -6.99
CA GLU A 42 11.82 18.35 -7.14
C GLU A 42 12.72 17.28 -6.52
N SER A 43 12.19 16.41 -5.67
CA SER A 43 12.95 15.30 -5.06
C SER A 43 13.04 14.07 -5.96
N PHE A 44 12.32 14.03 -7.07
CA PHE A 44 12.41 12.90 -7.99
C PHE A 44 13.72 12.93 -8.78
N PRO A 45 14.53 11.84 -8.72
CA PRO A 45 15.85 11.78 -9.36
C PRO A 45 15.71 11.46 -10.85
N LEU A 46 15.20 12.39 -11.65
CA LEU A 46 14.85 12.16 -13.06
C LEU A 46 16.04 11.71 -13.91
N GLU A 47 17.21 12.32 -13.72
CA GLU A 47 18.45 11.96 -14.47
C GLU A 47 18.86 10.51 -14.18
N ILE A 48 18.83 10.10 -12.90
CA ILE A 48 19.14 8.73 -12.49
C ILE A 48 18.12 7.76 -13.07
N MET A 49 16.84 8.12 -13.07
CA MET A 49 15.77 7.28 -13.63
C MET A 49 15.93 7.08 -15.13
N GLU A 50 16.30 8.12 -15.89
CA GLU A 50 16.57 8.04 -17.32
C GLU A 50 17.74 7.09 -17.62
N GLU A 51 18.86 7.23 -16.89
CA GLU A 51 20.01 6.32 -17.00
C GLU A 51 19.63 4.87 -16.71
N LEU A 52 18.93 4.62 -15.59
CA LEU A 52 18.53 3.29 -15.18
C LEU A 52 17.56 2.64 -16.16
N MET A 53 16.60 3.39 -16.70
CA MET A 53 15.68 2.88 -17.71
C MET A 53 16.43 2.47 -18.98
N GLY A 54 17.38 3.30 -19.44
CA GLY A 54 18.24 2.99 -20.56
C GLY A 54 19.08 1.73 -20.33
N ALA A 55 19.68 1.58 -19.16
CA ALA A 55 20.49 0.43 -18.77
C ALA A 55 19.65 -0.86 -18.70
N VAL A 56 18.45 -0.80 -18.14
CA VAL A 56 17.53 -1.94 -18.05
C VAL A 56 17.09 -2.39 -19.43
N LEU A 57 16.65 -1.48 -20.29
CA LEU A 57 16.24 -1.80 -21.65
C LEU A 57 17.42 -2.33 -22.49
N GLY A 58 18.59 -1.75 -22.35
CA GLY A 58 19.81 -2.21 -23.02
C GLY A 58 20.23 -3.61 -22.59
N LYS A 59 20.12 -3.94 -21.31
CA LYS A 59 20.52 -5.23 -20.74
C LYS A 59 19.50 -6.35 -21.01
N TYR A 60 18.21 -6.06 -20.90
CA TYR A 60 17.17 -7.09 -20.91
C TYR A 60 16.29 -7.04 -22.16
N GLY A 61 16.34 -5.96 -22.95
CA GLY A 61 15.58 -5.81 -24.18
C GLY A 61 14.07 -5.96 -23.95
N SER A 62 13.42 -6.71 -24.83
CA SER A 62 11.97 -6.96 -24.76
C SER A 62 11.52 -7.69 -23.49
N LYS A 63 12.40 -8.42 -22.81
CA LYS A 63 12.07 -9.06 -21.52
C LYS A 63 11.69 -8.05 -20.43
N ALA A 64 12.29 -6.87 -20.46
CA ALA A 64 11.96 -5.81 -19.50
C ALA A 64 10.52 -5.28 -19.64
N LEU A 65 9.86 -5.56 -20.76
CA LEU A 65 8.51 -5.10 -21.10
C LEU A 65 7.50 -6.25 -21.18
N GLN A 66 7.94 -7.48 -20.92
CA GLN A 66 7.11 -8.68 -21.06
C GLN A 66 6.47 -9.04 -19.71
N TYR A 67 5.40 -9.82 -19.78
CA TYR A 67 4.84 -10.52 -18.62
C TYR A 67 5.88 -11.46 -18.00
N ASP A 68 5.81 -11.62 -16.68
CA ASP A 68 6.65 -12.53 -15.91
C ASP A 68 5.80 -13.28 -14.86
N ALA A 69 6.46 -14.00 -13.96
CA ALA A 69 5.82 -14.74 -12.87
C ALA A 69 4.94 -13.81 -11.98
N SER A 70 3.85 -14.36 -11.44
CA SER A 70 2.93 -13.63 -10.57
C SER A 70 3.61 -13.07 -9.32
N GLU A 71 4.64 -13.75 -8.84
CA GLU A 71 5.46 -13.34 -7.69
C GLU A 71 6.38 -12.16 -8.03
N GLY A 72 6.56 -11.84 -9.29
CA GLY A 72 7.45 -10.82 -9.79
C GLY A 72 8.76 -11.37 -10.33
N TRP A 73 9.48 -10.51 -11.05
CA TRP A 73 10.70 -10.85 -11.76
C TRP A 73 11.80 -11.39 -10.83
N GLY A 74 12.29 -12.60 -11.13
CA GLY A 74 13.25 -13.32 -10.29
C GLY A 74 14.48 -12.51 -9.89
N PRO A 75 15.22 -11.88 -10.83
CA PRO A 75 16.38 -11.08 -10.50
C PRO A 75 16.10 -9.89 -9.57
N LEU A 76 14.90 -9.30 -9.62
CA LEU A 76 14.49 -8.25 -8.67
C LEU A 76 14.27 -8.85 -7.28
N ARG A 77 13.58 -9.98 -7.19
CA ARG A 77 13.34 -10.69 -5.92
C ARG A 77 14.66 -11.08 -5.26
N GLU A 78 15.62 -11.62 -6.04
CA GLU A 78 16.98 -11.94 -5.57
C GLU A 78 17.74 -10.71 -5.07
N ALA A 79 17.68 -9.59 -5.81
CA ALA A 79 18.34 -8.33 -5.42
C ALA A 79 17.76 -7.73 -4.14
N LEU A 80 16.49 -7.97 -3.83
CA LEU A 80 15.83 -7.49 -2.61
C LEU A 80 16.25 -8.27 -1.35
N VAL A 81 16.68 -9.53 -1.47
CA VAL A 81 17.08 -10.34 -0.30
C VAL A 81 18.18 -9.67 0.54
N PRO A 82 19.34 -9.27 0.00
CA PRO A 82 20.36 -8.57 0.79
C PRO A 82 19.89 -7.19 1.28
N HIS A 83 19.03 -6.50 0.51
CA HIS A 83 18.45 -5.23 0.92
C HIS A 83 17.53 -5.37 2.14
N LEU A 84 16.73 -6.44 2.21
CA LEU A 84 15.89 -6.79 3.36
C LEU A 84 16.73 -7.25 4.54
N ALA A 85 17.77 -8.06 4.30
CA ALA A 85 18.68 -8.52 5.36
C ALA A 85 19.38 -7.36 6.07
N ALA A 86 19.79 -6.32 5.33
CA ALA A 86 20.36 -5.09 5.91
C ALA A 86 19.37 -4.31 6.82
N ARG A 87 18.08 -4.62 6.75
CA ARG A 87 17.01 -4.08 7.61
C ARG A 87 16.51 -5.07 8.66
N GLY A 88 17.21 -6.17 8.86
CA GLY A 88 16.88 -7.19 9.86
C GLY A 88 15.83 -8.21 9.42
N VAL A 89 15.41 -8.20 8.14
CA VAL A 89 14.44 -9.17 7.60
C VAL A 89 15.19 -10.30 6.89
N THR A 90 15.22 -11.48 7.49
CA THR A 90 15.81 -12.68 6.89
C THR A 90 14.78 -13.41 6.04
N THR A 91 15.04 -13.52 4.73
CA THR A 91 14.16 -14.21 3.79
C THR A 91 14.95 -14.78 2.60
N THR A 92 14.27 -15.51 1.72
CA THR A 92 14.80 -15.95 0.42
C THR A 92 14.02 -15.28 -0.70
N ALA A 93 14.46 -15.41 -1.96
CA ALA A 93 13.73 -14.88 -3.11
C ALA A 93 12.28 -15.44 -3.20
N ASP A 94 12.06 -16.68 -2.75
CA ASP A 94 10.73 -17.30 -2.73
C ASP A 94 9.80 -16.72 -1.65
N GLY A 95 10.36 -16.07 -0.64
CA GLY A 95 9.61 -15.31 0.36
C GLY A 95 9.33 -13.85 -0.04
N VAL A 96 9.65 -13.43 -1.27
CA VAL A 96 9.44 -12.07 -1.76
C VAL A 96 8.38 -12.05 -2.86
N LEU A 97 7.34 -11.24 -2.66
CA LEU A 97 6.31 -10.95 -3.66
C LEU A 97 6.39 -9.48 -4.06
N ILE A 98 6.41 -9.21 -5.37
CA ILE A 98 6.40 -7.85 -5.91
C ILE A 98 4.97 -7.44 -6.23
N MET A 99 4.55 -6.29 -5.69
CA MET A 99 3.21 -5.75 -5.91
C MET A 99 3.25 -4.28 -6.37
N SER A 100 2.15 -3.81 -6.93
CA SER A 100 2.01 -2.45 -7.44
C SER A 100 1.66 -1.46 -6.33
N GLY A 101 2.60 -1.29 -5.40
CA GLY A 101 2.45 -0.38 -4.26
C GLY A 101 1.71 -0.97 -3.07
N SER A 102 1.77 -0.26 -1.92
CA SER A 102 1.22 -0.72 -0.64
C SER A 102 -0.29 -0.90 -0.66
N GLN A 103 -1.03 -0.08 -1.43
CA GLN A 103 -2.49 -0.18 -1.48
C GLN A 103 -2.97 -1.52 -2.05
N SER A 104 -2.32 -2.01 -3.11
CA SER A 104 -2.64 -3.31 -3.68
C SER A 104 -2.23 -4.47 -2.76
N LEU A 105 -1.16 -4.28 -1.97
CA LEU A 105 -0.76 -5.24 -0.94
C LEU A 105 -1.79 -5.32 0.19
N LEU A 106 -2.26 -4.17 0.70
CA LEU A 106 -3.29 -4.10 1.74
C LEU A 106 -4.59 -4.78 1.29
N ASP A 107 -5.05 -4.49 0.05
CA ASP A 107 -6.23 -5.18 -0.51
C ASP A 107 -6.00 -6.69 -0.62
N GLY A 108 -4.83 -7.12 -1.09
CA GLY A 108 -4.45 -8.53 -1.16
C GLY A 108 -4.45 -9.21 0.21
N ILE A 109 -3.91 -8.56 1.25
CA ILE A 109 -3.93 -9.05 2.64
C ILE A 109 -5.37 -9.15 3.14
N GLY A 110 -6.17 -8.10 2.97
CA GLY A 110 -7.57 -8.12 3.34
C GLY A 110 -8.32 -9.28 2.69
N LYS A 111 -8.10 -9.50 1.41
CA LYS A 111 -8.74 -10.56 0.63
C LYS A 111 -8.42 -11.98 1.13
N ILE A 112 -7.21 -12.22 1.63
CA ILE A 112 -6.77 -13.58 2.01
C ILE A 112 -6.85 -13.84 3.51
N LEU A 113 -6.92 -12.80 4.35
CA LEU A 113 -6.86 -12.95 5.81
C LEU A 113 -8.10 -12.44 6.54
N ILE A 114 -8.99 -11.65 5.91
CA ILE A 114 -10.12 -11.03 6.59
C ILE A 114 -11.43 -11.60 6.05
N SER A 115 -12.23 -12.16 6.96
CA SER A 115 -13.63 -12.53 6.73
C SER A 115 -14.57 -11.54 7.43
N PRO A 116 -15.82 -11.38 6.96
CA PRO A 116 -16.79 -10.54 7.66
C PRO A 116 -16.92 -10.88 9.13
N GLY A 117 -16.75 -9.85 9.99
CA GLY A 117 -16.82 -9.99 11.45
C GLY A 117 -15.49 -10.33 12.14
N ASP A 118 -14.41 -10.55 11.41
CA ASP A 118 -13.08 -10.69 12.00
C ASP A 118 -12.62 -9.38 12.65
N TYR A 119 -11.72 -9.49 13.64
CA TYR A 119 -11.15 -8.34 14.32
C TYR A 119 -9.80 -7.95 13.72
N VAL A 120 -9.64 -6.65 13.46
CA VAL A 120 -8.38 -6.06 13.00
C VAL A 120 -7.95 -4.97 13.97
N ALA A 121 -6.82 -5.17 14.64
CA ALA A 121 -6.24 -4.17 15.53
C ALA A 121 -5.55 -3.08 14.69
N VAL A 122 -5.85 -1.83 14.98
CA VAL A 122 -5.30 -0.65 14.30
C VAL A 122 -4.88 0.40 15.31
N GLU A 123 -3.86 1.14 15.01
CA GLU A 123 -3.47 2.31 15.81
C GLU A 123 -4.54 3.41 15.72
N ALA A 124 -4.67 4.23 16.75
CA ALA A 124 -5.55 5.39 16.76
C ALA A 124 -4.73 6.67 17.05
N PRO A 125 -4.44 7.50 16.02
CA PRO A 125 -4.90 7.43 14.62
C PRO A 125 -4.16 6.40 13.76
N THR A 126 -4.80 5.96 12.67
CA THR A 126 -4.22 4.99 11.72
C THR A 126 -4.21 5.49 10.27
N TYR A 127 -3.56 4.74 9.40
CA TYR A 127 -3.51 5.03 7.96
C TYR A 127 -4.88 4.79 7.30
N LEU A 128 -5.49 5.85 6.80
CA LEU A 128 -6.82 5.81 6.18
C LEU A 128 -6.87 4.86 4.97
N GLY A 129 -5.75 4.72 4.22
CA GLY A 129 -5.67 3.79 3.09
C GLY A 129 -5.81 2.33 3.49
N ALA A 130 -5.37 1.95 4.70
CA ALA A 130 -5.56 0.60 5.23
C ALA A 130 -7.04 0.35 5.54
N LEU A 131 -7.71 1.28 6.20
CA LEU A 131 -9.15 1.18 6.47
C LEU A 131 -9.95 1.05 5.16
N GLN A 132 -9.62 1.87 4.14
CA GLN A 132 -10.27 1.80 2.84
C GLN A 132 -10.05 0.46 2.13
N ALA A 133 -8.87 -0.16 2.29
CA ALA A 133 -8.58 -1.47 1.71
C ALA A 133 -9.33 -2.59 2.45
N PHE A 134 -9.50 -2.49 3.77
CA PHE A 134 -10.08 -3.55 4.58
C PHE A 134 -11.61 -3.47 4.72
N ASN A 135 -12.21 -2.27 4.66
CA ASN A 135 -13.65 -2.08 4.80
C ASN A 135 -14.51 -2.99 3.90
N PRO A 136 -14.14 -3.28 2.62
CA PRO A 136 -14.89 -4.22 1.78
C PRO A 136 -14.95 -5.65 2.30
N TYR A 137 -14.10 -6.01 3.27
CA TYR A 137 -14.06 -7.34 3.90
C TYR A 137 -14.80 -7.39 5.24
N GLU A 138 -15.41 -6.26 5.67
CA GLU A 138 -16.31 -6.14 6.82
C GLU A 138 -15.67 -6.51 8.17
N PRO A 139 -14.44 -6.05 8.49
CA PRO A 139 -13.85 -6.30 9.79
C PRO A 139 -14.47 -5.42 10.88
N HIS A 140 -14.28 -5.84 12.14
CA HIS A 140 -14.40 -4.98 13.30
C HIS A 140 -13.03 -4.43 13.67
N TYR A 141 -12.91 -3.11 13.83
CA TYR A 141 -11.64 -2.51 14.23
C TYR A 141 -11.53 -2.42 15.75
N LEU A 142 -10.36 -2.83 16.27
CA LEU A 142 -9.95 -2.64 17.65
C LEU A 142 -8.91 -1.50 17.66
N GLU A 143 -9.26 -0.40 18.31
CA GLU A 143 -8.37 0.78 18.39
C GLU A 143 -7.33 0.57 19.49
N ILE A 144 -6.05 0.71 19.11
CA ILE A 144 -4.90 0.62 20.01
C ILE A 144 -4.33 2.02 20.23
N GLU A 145 -4.15 2.41 21.48
CA GLU A 145 -3.52 3.67 21.82
C GLU A 145 -2.05 3.69 21.41
N THR A 146 -1.57 4.88 21.05
CA THR A 146 -0.18 5.13 20.65
C THR A 146 0.41 6.28 21.47
N ASP A 147 1.73 6.27 21.61
CA ASP A 147 2.53 7.38 22.16
C ASP A 147 3.69 7.73 21.20
N ASP A 148 4.64 8.52 21.65
CA ASP A 148 5.84 8.90 20.87
C ASP A 148 6.73 7.70 20.50
N GLY A 149 6.59 6.57 21.16
CA GLY A 149 7.29 5.31 20.89
C GLY A 149 6.54 4.40 19.91
N GLY A 150 5.30 4.72 19.56
CA GLY A 150 4.41 3.93 18.72
C GLY A 150 3.27 3.28 19.48
N LEU A 151 2.88 2.07 19.08
CA LEU A 151 1.80 1.30 19.70
C LEU A 151 2.12 0.98 21.18
N ILE A 152 1.16 1.22 22.06
CA ILE A 152 1.24 0.89 23.50
C ILE A 152 0.86 -0.59 23.70
N PRO A 153 1.81 -1.48 24.10
CA PRO A 153 1.54 -2.91 24.25
C PRO A 153 0.40 -3.24 25.21
N GLU A 154 0.31 -2.50 26.33
CA GLU A 154 -0.74 -2.68 27.33
C GLU A 154 -2.13 -2.31 26.79
N SER A 155 -2.20 -1.40 25.81
CA SER A 155 -3.45 -1.10 25.11
C SER A 155 -3.87 -2.24 24.22
N LEU A 156 -2.92 -2.89 23.51
CA LEU A 156 -3.20 -4.09 22.71
C LEU A 156 -3.70 -5.23 23.60
N GLU A 157 -3.04 -5.49 24.74
CA GLU A 157 -3.47 -6.55 25.68
C GLU A 157 -4.89 -6.33 26.24
N ARG A 158 -5.33 -5.07 26.37
CA ARG A 158 -6.68 -4.75 26.87
C ARG A 158 -7.80 -5.03 25.88
N VAL A 159 -7.49 -5.00 24.59
CA VAL A 159 -8.51 -5.13 23.52
C VAL A 159 -8.55 -6.50 22.88
N LEU A 160 -7.53 -7.34 23.11
CA LEU A 160 -7.48 -8.75 22.72
C LEU A 160 -8.13 -9.65 23.77
#